data_e1de677bd0b5e58f93205f8b225bf56b
#
_entry.id   e1de677bd0b5e58f93205f8b225bf56b
#
_cell.length_a   1.000
_cell.length_b   1.000
_cell.length_c   1.000
_cell.angle_alpha   90.00
_cell.angle_beta   90.00
_cell.angle_gamma   90.00
#
_symmetry.space_group_name_H-M   'P 1'
#
loop_
_entity.id
_entity.type
_entity.pdbx_description
1 polymer ?
#
loop_
_entity_poly.entity_id
_entity_poly.type
_entity_poly.pdbx_seq_one_letter_code
_entity_poly.pdbx_strand_id
1 'polypeptide(L)'
;ISIDPEGLIYATTYDSSAQDWVFRFNAKGENVLMENGYFPIIGDIHRYRSSEESKFIDIAVTDYGVYAVLDRTRGQIFVYNFQGDLLNIFGSTGNLKGSLKDPSAIAWLGDNLIVTDRYFGVAHLYQPTEFGHAALAAEKAYYQGRWEEAGAHYEEALHLNTNYDIAYIGVGRNYLMQDRYEEAMYYLKLGNARGYYSMAYAEFRNLFIQRHFIWFVLGLAGIAGALIYSEYRYNRRQDLPARSGAN
;
A
#
# COMPACT_ATOMS: atom_id res chain seq x y z
N ILE A 1 1.29 0.46 -24.54
CA ILE A 1 2.47 1.08 -23.90
C ILE A 1 2.14 2.53 -23.60
N SER A 2 2.47 2.99 -22.39
CA SER A 2 2.32 4.37 -21.94
C SER A 2 3.61 4.83 -21.24
N ILE A 3 3.87 6.14 -21.22
CA ILE A 3 5.06 6.71 -20.58
C ILE A 3 4.59 7.82 -19.65
N ASP A 4 5.11 7.82 -18.41
CA ASP A 4 4.83 8.87 -17.44
C ASP A 4 5.81 10.07 -17.58
N PRO A 5 5.58 11.19 -16.89
CA PRO A 5 6.45 12.36 -16.95
C PRO A 5 7.88 12.12 -16.45
N GLU A 6 8.11 11.07 -15.64
CA GLU A 6 9.43 10.69 -15.14
C GLU A 6 10.21 9.83 -16.16
N GLY A 7 9.56 9.44 -17.26
CA GLY A 7 10.14 8.62 -18.32
C GLY A 7 10.08 7.12 -18.04
N LEU A 8 9.29 6.67 -17.07
CA LEU A 8 9.02 5.26 -16.85
C LEU A 8 8.06 4.75 -17.93
N ILE A 9 8.37 3.59 -18.48
CA ILE A 9 7.61 2.96 -19.55
C ILE A 9 6.71 1.89 -18.97
N TYR A 10 5.41 2.07 -19.09
CA TYR A 10 4.40 1.09 -18.72
C TYR A 10 4.01 0.25 -19.92
N ALA A 11 4.03 -1.07 -19.77
CA ALA A 11 3.69 -2.01 -20.82
C ALA A 11 2.88 -3.18 -20.28
N THR A 12 2.07 -3.77 -21.16
CA THR A 12 1.33 -5.01 -20.89
C THR A 12 1.73 -6.10 -21.88
N THR A 13 1.63 -7.33 -21.42
CA THR A 13 1.66 -8.52 -22.29
C THR A 13 0.44 -9.39 -22.02
N TYR A 14 0.01 -10.12 -23.03
CA TYR A 14 -1.03 -11.15 -22.92
C TYR A 14 -0.47 -12.55 -23.20
N ASP A 15 0.85 -12.69 -23.22
CA ASP A 15 1.48 -14.00 -23.34
C ASP A 15 1.23 -14.82 -22.07
N SER A 16 0.49 -15.93 -22.21
CA SER A 16 0.14 -16.81 -21.09
C SER A 16 1.35 -17.52 -20.47
N SER A 17 2.51 -17.50 -21.14
CA SER A 17 3.78 -18.00 -20.59
C SER A 17 4.54 -16.96 -19.76
N ALA A 18 4.17 -15.69 -19.82
CA ALA A 18 4.80 -14.65 -19.03
C ALA A 18 4.40 -14.76 -17.56
N GLN A 19 5.37 -14.58 -16.65
CA GLN A 19 5.12 -14.53 -15.21
C GLN A 19 4.40 -13.25 -14.80
N ASP A 20 4.73 -12.15 -15.47
CA ASP A 20 4.17 -10.82 -15.22
C ASP A 20 3.40 -10.36 -16.46
N TRP A 21 2.27 -9.69 -16.25
CA TRP A 21 1.44 -9.19 -17.34
C TRP A 21 1.46 -7.67 -17.45
N VAL A 22 1.97 -7.00 -16.43
CA VAL A 22 2.19 -5.55 -16.41
C VAL A 22 3.64 -5.29 -16.02
N PHE A 23 4.26 -4.37 -16.73
CA PHE A 23 5.66 -3.98 -16.54
C PHE A 23 5.76 -2.47 -16.38
N ARG A 24 6.72 -2.04 -15.58
CA ARG A 24 7.16 -0.65 -15.48
C ARG A 24 8.67 -0.61 -15.61
N PHE A 25 9.15 -0.19 -16.76
CA PHE A 25 10.58 -0.17 -17.07
C PHE A 25 11.18 1.21 -16.79
N ASN A 26 12.36 1.22 -16.19
CA ASN A 26 13.21 2.40 -16.12
C ASN A 26 14.01 2.62 -17.41
N ALA A 27 14.81 3.71 -17.47
CA ALA A 27 15.63 4.04 -18.63
C ALA A 27 16.71 2.98 -18.96
N LYS A 28 17.01 2.07 -18.04
CA LYS A 28 17.93 0.94 -18.26
C LYS A 28 17.23 -0.32 -18.76
N GLY A 29 15.90 -0.31 -18.87
CA GLY A 29 15.10 -1.47 -19.24
C GLY A 29 14.86 -2.46 -18.10
N GLU A 30 15.10 -2.07 -16.86
CA GLU A 30 14.82 -2.89 -15.69
C GLU A 30 13.35 -2.74 -15.28
N ASN A 31 12.68 -3.85 -14.96
CA ASN A 31 11.31 -3.82 -14.45
C ASN A 31 11.30 -3.38 -12.99
N VAL A 32 10.92 -2.14 -12.74
CA VAL A 32 10.89 -1.54 -11.40
C VAL A 32 9.53 -1.68 -10.69
N LEU A 33 8.54 -2.30 -11.33
CA LEU A 33 7.25 -2.54 -10.70
C LEU A 33 7.36 -3.53 -9.53
N MET A 34 8.32 -4.45 -9.60
CA MET A 34 8.54 -5.52 -8.62
C MET A 34 9.58 -5.17 -7.55
N GLU A 35 10.30 -4.05 -7.65
CA GLU A 35 11.37 -3.69 -6.71
C GLU A 35 10.90 -3.54 -5.26
N ASN A 36 9.63 -3.25 -5.05
CA ASN A 36 9.05 -3.05 -3.72
C ASN A 36 8.33 -4.30 -3.18
N GLY A 37 8.49 -5.47 -3.81
CA GLY A 37 7.94 -6.73 -3.34
C GLY A 37 6.43 -6.87 -3.52
N TYR A 38 5.85 -6.19 -4.50
CA TYR A 38 4.44 -6.33 -4.83
C TYR A 38 4.13 -7.69 -5.46
N PHE A 39 2.92 -8.17 -5.19
CA PHE A 39 2.40 -9.33 -5.91
C PHE A 39 2.28 -9.00 -7.41
N PRO A 40 2.50 -9.99 -8.29
CA PRO A 40 2.27 -9.80 -9.72
C PRO A 40 0.88 -9.22 -9.96
N ILE A 41 0.81 -8.18 -10.78
CA ILE A 41 -0.46 -7.60 -11.19
C ILE A 41 -1.03 -8.52 -12.26
N ILE A 42 -1.94 -9.39 -11.84
CA ILE A 42 -2.70 -10.28 -12.71
C ILE A 42 -4.15 -9.84 -12.69
N GLY A 43 -4.86 -10.04 -13.79
CA GLY A 43 -6.29 -9.77 -13.87
C GLY A 43 -7.10 -10.66 -12.94
N ASP A 44 -8.42 -10.55 -13.04
CA ASP A 44 -9.31 -11.40 -12.26
C ASP A 44 -9.12 -12.87 -12.64
N ILE A 45 -8.45 -13.63 -11.77
CA ILE A 45 -8.17 -15.06 -11.93
C ILE A 45 -9.32 -15.96 -11.47
N HIS A 46 -10.43 -15.39 -10.97
CA HIS A 46 -11.57 -16.20 -10.56
C HIS A 46 -12.16 -16.95 -11.76
N ARG A 47 -11.82 -18.23 -11.84
CA ARG A 47 -12.27 -19.21 -12.84
C ARG A 47 -13.76 -19.55 -12.71
N TYR A 48 -14.61 -18.55 -12.50
CA TYR A 48 -16.04 -18.80 -12.49
C TYR A 48 -16.57 -18.84 -13.93
N ARG A 49 -16.66 -20.05 -14.48
CA ARG A 49 -17.41 -20.43 -15.70
C ARG A 49 -16.93 -19.97 -17.07
N SER A 50 -15.92 -19.13 -17.23
CA SER A 50 -15.27 -18.95 -18.52
C SER A 50 -13.84 -19.46 -18.42
N SER A 51 -13.48 -20.34 -19.32
CA SER A 51 -12.15 -20.94 -19.45
C SER A 51 -11.08 -19.95 -19.97
N GLU A 52 -11.40 -18.67 -20.06
CA GLU A 52 -10.51 -17.68 -20.60
C GLU A 52 -9.94 -16.80 -19.49
N GLU A 53 -8.61 -16.75 -19.46
CA GLU A 53 -7.85 -15.88 -18.58
C GLU A 53 -7.96 -14.41 -19.04
N SER A 54 -7.75 -13.47 -18.13
CA SER A 54 -7.62 -12.04 -18.48
C SER A 54 -6.55 -11.82 -19.54
N LYS A 55 -6.82 -10.89 -20.47
CA LYS A 55 -5.85 -10.47 -21.49
C LYS A 55 -5.69 -8.97 -21.44
N PHE A 56 -4.60 -8.53 -20.85
CA PHE A 56 -4.24 -7.12 -20.76
C PHE A 56 -3.68 -6.65 -22.10
N ILE A 57 -4.46 -5.85 -22.81
CA ILE A 57 -4.14 -5.44 -24.18
C ILE A 57 -3.57 -4.04 -24.28
N ASP A 58 -3.90 -3.17 -23.32
CA ASP A 58 -3.41 -1.79 -23.31
C ASP A 58 -3.34 -1.23 -21.89
N ILE A 59 -2.54 -0.19 -21.71
CA ILE A 59 -2.27 0.49 -20.45
C ILE A 59 -2.12 1.99 -20.69
N ALA A 60 -2.70 2.78 -19.81
CA ALA A 60 -2.58 4.23 -19.78
C ALA A 60 -2.18 4.71 -18.40
N VAL A 61 -1.21 5.61 -18.30
CA VAL A 61 -0.73 6.20 -17.06
C VAL A 61 -1.03 7.70 -17.00
N THR A 62 -1.37 8.21 -15.82
CA THR A 62 -1.52 9.64 -15.52
C THR A 62 -0.16 10.29 -15.27
N ASP A 63 -0.16 11.63 -15.15
CA ASP A 63 1.01 12.43 -14.76
C ASP A 63 1.41 12.28 -13.28
N TYR A 64 0.62 11.56 -12.49
CA TYR A 64 0.86 11.26 -11.07
C TYR A 64 0.92 9.74 -10.79
N GLY A 65 1.27 8.94 -11.79
CA GLY A 65 1.62 7.52 -11.63
C GLY A 65 0.44 6.56 -11.42
N VAL A 66 -0.80 7.03 -11.40
CA VAL A 66 -1.98 6.15 -11.46
C VAL A 66 -2.11 5.58 -12.86
N TYR A 67 -2.25 4.27 -12.98
CA TYR A 67 -2.37 3.64 -14.29
C TYR A 67 -3.58 2.73 -14.39
N ALA A 68 -4.17 2.69 -15.58
CA ALA A 68 -5.33 1.88 -15.92
C ALA A 68 -4.94 0.82 -16.95
N VAL A 69 -5.33 -0.42 -16.69
CA VAL A 69 -5.06 -1.59 -17.53
C VAL A 69 -6.36 -2.12 -18.11
N LEU A 70 -6.40 -2.35 -19.41
CA LEU A 70 -7.58 -2.80 -20.14
C LEU A 70 -7.55 -4.31 -20.37
N ASP A 71 -8.50 -5.03 -19.80
CA ASP A 71 -8.73 -6.45 -20.02
C ASP A 71 -9.76 -6.66 -21.15
N ARG A 72 -9.29 -7.19 -22.27
CA ARG A 72 -10.14 -7.47 -23.41
C ARG A 72 -11.11 -8.62 -23.18
N THR A 73 -10.67 -9.67 -22.49
CA THR A 73 -11.47 -10.88 -22.32
C THR A 73 -12.72 -10.62 -21.48
N ARG A 74 -12.60 -9.81 -20.44
CA ARG A 74 -13.69 -9.53 -19.49
C ARG A 74 -14.33 -8.15 -19.69
N GLY A 75 -13.77 -7.33 -20.57
CA GLY A 75 -14.23 -5.95 -20.76
C GLY A 75 -14.05 -5.12 -19.49
N GLN A 76 -13.05 -5.44 -18.67
CA GLN A 76 -12.80 -4.79 -17.39
C GLN A 76 -11.61 -3.83 -17.49
N ILE A 77 -11.66 -2.81 -16.65
CA ILE A 77 -10.60 -1.84 -16.47
C ILE A 77 -10.11 -1.95 -15.03
N PHE A 78 -8.82 -2.22 -14.86
CA PHE A 78 -8.15 -2.29 -13.57
C PHE A 78 -7.38 -0.99 -13.36
N VAL A 79 -7.62 -0.28 -12.27
CA VAL A 79 -6.93 0.97 -11.94
C VAL A 79 -6.03 0.74 -10.73
N TYR A 80 -4.76 1.09 -10.87
CA TYR A 80 -3.73 0.91 -9.85
C TYR A 80 -3.05 2.25 -9.54
N ASN A 81 -2.57 2.37 -8.31
CA ASN A 81 -1.71 3.48 -7.93
C ASN A 81 -0.24 3.24 -8.33
N PHE A 82 0.60 4.25 -8.08
CA PHE A 82 2.03 4.17 -8.36
C PHE A 82 2.74 3.01 -7.63
N GLN A 83 2.26 2.63 -6.44
CA GLN A 83 2.81 1.50 -5.68
C GLN A 83 2.37 0.13 -6.22
N GLY A 84 1.39 0.07 -7.11
CA GLY A 84 0.82 -1.15 -7.65
C GLY A 84 -0.38 -1.68 -6.86
N ASP A 85 -0.89 -0.90 -5.90
CA ASP A 85 -2.11 -1.26 -5.19
C ASP A 85 -3.32 -1.06 -6.11
N LEU A 86 -4.23 -2.04 -6.12
CA LEU A 86 -5.44 -1.99 -6.92
C LEU A 86 -6.46 -1.03 -6.30
N LEU A 87 -6.70 0.11 -6.95
CA LEU A 87 -7.67 1.10 -6.48
C LEU A 87 -9.11 0.66 -6.74
N ASN A 88 -9.40 0.22 -7.96
CA ASN A 88 -10.72 -0.30 -8.33
C ASN A 88 -10.69 -1.15 -9.61
N ILE A 89 -11.79 -1.88 -9.82
CA ILE A 89 -12.09 -2.61 -11.05
C ILE A 89 -13.51 -2.24 -11.47
N PHE A 90 -13.68 -1.90 -12.73
CA PHE A 90 -15.01 -1.63 -13.30
C PHE A 90 -15.08 -2.03 -14.77
N GLY A 91 -16.28 -1.93 -15.35
CA GLY A 91 -16.57 -2.43 -16.69
C GLY A 91 -16.99 -3.89 -16.69
N SER A 92 -17.52 -4.34 -17.81
CA SER A 92 -17.94 -5.71 -18.04
C SER A 92 -18.12 -5.97 -19.52
N THR A 93 -18.04 -7.21 -19.94
CA THR A 93 -18.41 -7.60 -21.31
C THR A 93 -19.94 -7.60 -21.46
N GLY A 94 -20.45 -6.99 -22.53
CA GLY A 94 -21.90 -7.01 -22.79
C GLY A 94 -22.36 -6.05 -23.87
N ASN A 95 -23.69 -5.89 -23.96
CA ASN A 95 -24.37 -4.99 -24.88
C ASN A 95 -25.05 -3.81 -24.16
N LEU A 96 -24.88 -3.69 -22.85
CA LEU A 96 -25.46 -2.60 -22.06
C LEU A 96 -24.61 -1.34 -22.19
N LYS A 97 -25.22 -0.19 -21.89
CA LYS A 97 -24.48 1.08 -21.87
C LYS A 97 -23.33 0.98 -20.83
N GLY A 98 -22.11 1.30 -21.27
CA GLY A 98 -20.92 1.19 -20.46
C GLY A 98 -20.29 -0.20 -20.40
N SER A 99 -20.86 -1.21 -21.10
CA SER A 99 -20.19 -2.50 -21.32
C SER A 99 -19.31 -2.43 -22.54
N LEU A 100 -18.25 -3.24 -22.56
CA LEU A 100 -17.30 -3.39 -23.64
C LEU A 100 -17.48 -4.76 -24.32
N LYS A 101 -17.30 -4.85 -25.62
CA LYS A 101 -17.42 -6.12 -26.36
C LYS A 101 -16.13 -6.55 -27.05
N ASP A 102 -15.45 -5.63 -27.70
CA ASP A 102 -14.12 -5.83 -28.28
C ASP A 102 -13.26 -4.57 -28.02
N PRO A 103 -12.91 -4.30 -26.75
CA PRO A 103 -12.09 -3.14 -26.42
C PRO A 103 -10.72 -3.25 -27.07
N SER A 104 -10.13 -2.12 -27.45
CA SER A 104 -8.90 -2.09 -28.25
C SER A 104 -7.82 -1.13 -27.75
N ALA A 105 -8.20 -0.04 -27.09
CA ALA A 105 -7.25 0.91 -26.53
C ALA A 105 -7.88 1.68 -25.36
N ILE A 106 -7.04 2.17 -24.44
CA ILE A 106 -7.42 2.99 -23.29
C ILE A 106 -6.51 4.21 -23.21
N ALA A 107 -7.08 5.35 -22.81
CA ALA A 107 -6.33 6.58 -22.56
C ALA A 107 -6.98 7.41 -21.45
N TRP A 108 -6.18 8.18 -20.72
CA TRP A 108 -6.66 9.19 -19.81
C TRP A 108 -6.97 10.51 -20.54
N LEU A 109 -8.05 11.16 -20.14
CA LEU A 109 -8.41 12.53 -20.52
C LEU A 109 -8.75 13.32 -19.24
N GLY A 110 -7.75 13.95 -18.65
CA GLY A 110 -7.83 14.41 -17.27
C GLY A 110 -8.08 13.22 -16.35
N ASP A 111 -9.10 13.29 -15.50
CA ASP A 111 -9.49 12.20 -14.60
C ASP A 111 -10.47 11.20 -15.25
N ASN A 112 -10.85 11.41 -16.51
CA ASN A 112 -11.72 10.51 -17.25
C ASN A 112 -10.91 9.47 -18.01
N LEU A 113 -11.50 8.29 -18.23
CA LEU A 113 -10.94 7.25 -19.09
C LEU A 113 -11.74 7.14 -20.39
N ILE A 114 -11.03 7.11 -21.52
CA ILE A 114 -11.59 6.82 -22.83
C ILE A 114 -11.14 5.42 -23.23
N VAL A 115 -12.11 4.59 -23.64
CA VAL A 115 -11.87 3.24 -24.15
C VAL A 115 -12.51 3.10 -25.50
N THR A 116 -11.74 2.69 -26.50
CA THR A 116 -12.26 2.40 -27.86
C THR A 116 -12.75 0.96 -27.93
N ASP A 117 -13.93 0.76 -28.53
CA ASP A 117 -14.51 -0.56 -28.76
C ASP A 117 -14.72 -0.77 -30.26
N ARG A 118 -14.02 -1.76 -30.82
CA ARG A 118 -14.06 -2.06 -32.26
C ARG A 118 -15.37 -2.68 -32.70
N TYR A 119 -16.01 -3.46 -31.83
CA TYR A 119 -17.27 -4.11 -32.17
C TYR A 119 -18.38 -3.08 -32.39
N PHE A 120 -18.46 -2.07 -31.52
CA PHE A 120 -19.48 -1.01 -31.64
C PHE A 120 -19.02 0.16 -32.53
N GLY A 121 -17.72 0.27 -32.83
CA GLY A 121 -17.16 1.40 -33.58
C GLY A 121 -17.26 2.74 -32.83
N VAL A 122 -17.17 2.72 -31.51
CA VAL A 122 -17.34 3.89 -30.63
C VAL A 122 -16.17 4.02 -29.63
N ALA A 123 -16.08 5.20 -29.04
CA ALA A 123 -15.27 5.45 -27.87
C ALA A 123 -16.19 5.66 -26.66
N HIS A 124 -16.01 4.88 -25.61
CA HIS A 124 -16.70 5.02 -24.33
C HIS A 124 -15.93 6.00 -23.44
N LEU A 125 -16.64 6.97 -22.87
CA LEU A 125 -16.10 7.88 -21.87
C LEU A 125 -16.59 7.44 -20.48
N TYR A 126 -15.66 7.04 -19.61
CA TYR A 126 -15.92 6.74 -18.22
C TYR A 126 -15.51 7.93 -17.36
N GLN A 127 -16.45 8.43 -16.58
CA GLN A 127 -16.22 9.51 -15.64
C GLN A 127 -16.15 8.93 -14.22
N PRO A 128 -15.22 9.38 -13.37
CA PRO A 128 -15.17 8.94 -12.00
C PRO A 128 -16.46 9.35 -11.26
N THR A 129 -16.91 8.51 -10.35
CA THR A 129 -17.94 8.84 -9.35
C THR A 129 -17.34 9.77 -8.29
N GLU A 130 -18.15 10.29 -7.35
CA GLU A 130 -17.64 11.05 -6.20
C GLU A 130 -16.54 10.30 -5.46
N PHE A 131 -16.75 9.00 -5.21
CA PHE A 131 -15.73 8.13 -4.63
C PHE A 131 -14.46 8.05 -5.51
N GLY A 132 -14.62 7.86 -6.82
CA GLY A 132 -13.50 7.82 -7.76
C GLY A 132 -12.71 9.13 -7.78
N HIS A 133 -13.38 10.28 -7.71
CA HIS A 133 -12.73 11.58 -7.62
C HIS A 133 -11.91 11.72 -6.33
N ALA A 134 -12.50 11.36 -5.18
CA ALA A 134 -11.80 11.41 -3.90
C ALA A 134 -10.56 10.49 -3.91
N ALA A 135 -10.69 9.26 -4.42
CA ALA A 135 -9.57 8.32 -4.51
C ALA A 135 -8.44 8.82 -5.44
N LEU A 136 -8.77 9.34 -6.63
CA LEU A 136 -7.78 9.88 -7.56
C LEU A 136 -7.10 11.15 -7.01
N ALA A 137 -7.86 12.05 -6.37
CA ALA A 137 -7.34 13.25 -5.74
C ALA A 137 -6.37 12.91 -4.59
N ALA A 138 -6.70 11.88 -3.79
CA ALA A 138 -5.83 11.38 -2.73
C ALA A 138 -4.50 10.86 -3.29
N GLU A 139 -4.54 10.01 -4.32
CA GLU A 139 -3.33 9.47 -4.95
C GLU A 139 -2.48 10.57 -5.60
N LYS A 140 -3.12 11.54 -6.26
CA LYS A 140 -2.44 12.71 -6.85
C LYS A 140 -1.75 13.57 -5.80
N ALA A 141 -2.44 13.91 -4.72
CA ALA A 141 -1.86 14.67 -3.61
C ALA A 141 -0.73 13.90 -2.94
N TYR A 142 -0.90 12.58 -2.73
CA TYR A 142 0.13 11.71 -2.18
C TYR A 142 1.39 11.67 -3.05
N TYR A 143 1.23 11.45 -4.34
CA TYR A 143 2.35 11.43 -5.31
C TYR A 143 3.13 12.75 -5.33
N GLN A 144 2.43 13.87 -5.14
CA GLN A 144 3.02 15.21 -5.10
C GLN A 144 3.60 15.59 -3.73
N GLY A 145 3.58 14.70 -2.73
CA GLY A 145 4.09 14.94 -1.39
C GLY A 145 3.22 15.86 -0.53
N ARG A 146 1.96 16.11 -0.95
CA ARG A 146 0.98 16.93 -0.21
C ARG A 146 0.20 16.05 0.77
N TRP A 147 0.89 15.62 1.84
CA TRP A 147 0.43 14.56 2.73
C TRP A 147 -0.90 14.86 3.43
N GLU A 148 -1.06 16.09 3.96
CA GLU A 148 -2.29 16.50 4.66
C GLU A 148 -3.50 16.49 3.72
N GLU A 149 -3.33 17.01 2.51
CA GLU A 149 -4.37 17.03 1.48
C GLU A 149 -4.72 15.60 1.04
N ALA A 150 -3.73 14.74 0.85
CA ALA A 150 -3.94 13.32 0.57
C ALA A 150 -4.76 12.64 1.68
N GLY A 151 -4.41 12.91 2.94
CA GLY A 151 -5.15 12.39 4.10
C GLY A 151 -6.62 12.79 4.08
N ALA A 152 -6.92 14.08 3.82
CA ALA A 152 -8.29 14.57 3.75
C ALA A 152 -9.12 13.88 2.64
N HIS A 153 -8.52 13.68 1.45
CA HIS A 153 -9.19 12.98 0.36
C HIS A 153 -9.36 11.48 0.63
N TYR A 154 -8.42 10.83 1.31
CA TYR A 154 -8.61 9.44 1.75
C TYR A 154 -9.74 9.33 2.79
N GLU A 155 -9.86 10.27 3.72
CA GLU A 155 -10.99 10.32 4.67
C GLU A 155 -12.31 10.54 3.93
N GLU A 156 -12.37 11.43 2.94
CA GLU A 156 -13.53 11.60 2.07
C GLU A 156 -13.91 10.30 1.37
N ALA A 157 -12.93 9.58 0.79
CA ALA A 157 -13.16 8.27 0.18
C ALA A 157 -13.71 7.24 1.19
N LEU A 158 -13.25 7.25 2.44
CA LEU A 158 -13.79 6.40 3.51
C LEU A 158 -15.22 6.74 3.90
N HIS A 159 -15.61 8.02 3.87
CA HIS A 159 -17.01 8.42 4.07
C HIS A 159 -17.94 7.87 2.99
N LEU A 160 -17.47 7.76 1.76
CA LEU A 160 -18.22 7.21 0.63
C LEU A 160 -18.18 5.68 0.57
N ASN A 161 -17.08 5.07 1.03
CA ASN A 161 -16.90 3.62 1.09
C ASN A 161 -16.04 3.21 2.30
N THR A 162 -16.69 2.86 3.39
CA THR A 162 -16.02 2.47 4.65
C THR A 162 -15.22 1.16 4.56
N ASN A 163 -15.39 0.36 3.51
CA ASN A 163 -14.66 -0.88 3.28
C ASN A 163 -13.48 -0.71 2.30
N TYR A 164 -13.03 0.52 2.09
CA TYR A 164 -11.93 0.81 1.18
C TYR A 164 -10.58 0.75 1.89
N ASP A 165 -9.95 -0.41 1.90
CA ASP A 165 -8.69 -0.69 2.62
C ASP A 165 -7.56 0.26 2.21
N ILE A 166 -7.47 0.64 0.93
CA ILE A 166 -6.46 1.56 0.41
C ILE A 166 -6.52 2.92 1.09
N ALA A 167 -7.72 3.43 1.37
CA ALA A 167 -7.83 4.71 2.07
C ALA A 167 -7.38 4.62 3.54
N TYR A 168 -7.64 3.52 4.23
CA TYR A 168 -7.05 3.28 5.56
C TYR A 168 -5.53 3.27 5.51
N ILE A 169 -4.95 2.62 4.50
CA ILE A 169 -3.50 2.61 4.29
C ILE A 169 -2.99 4.02 4.00
N GLY A 170 -3.68 4.77 3.14
CA GLY A 170 -3.35 6.14 2.79
C GLY A 170 -3.36 7.08 3.98
N VAL A 171 -4.43 7.05 4.79
CA VAL A 171 -4.52 7.82 6.04
C VAL A 171 -3.41 7.42 7.01
N GLY A 172 -3.15 6.11 7.17
CA GLY A 172 -2.08 5.61 8.03
C GLY A 172 -0.69 6.07 7.58
N ARG A 173 -0.40 6.06 6.27
CA ARG A 173 0.84 6.60 5.71
C ARG A 173 0.96 8.11 5.93
N ASN A 174 -0.14 8.85 5.80
CA ASN A 174 -0.17 10.28 6.08
C ASN A 174 0.25 10.57 7.53
N TYR A 175 -0.32 9.86 8.50
CA TYR A 175 0.09 9.99 9.91
C TYR A 175 1.55 9.57 10.15
N LEU A 176 2.04 8.54 9.44
CA LEU A 176 3.43 8.11 9.51
C LEU A 176 4.39 9.23 9.06
N MET A 177 4.06 9.94 7.98
CA MET A 177 4.86 11.08 7.49
C MET A 177 4.82 12.30 8.41
N GLN A 178 3.83 12.39 9.31
CA GLN A 178 3.71 13.44 10.32
C GLN A 178 4.29 13.02 11.68
N ASP A 179 5.02 11.92 11.76
CA ASP A 179 5.58 11.34 12.99
C ASP A 179 4.50 10.98 14.07
N ARG A 180 3.25 10.82 13.63
CA ARG A 180 2.10 10.44 14.48
C ARG A 180 1.93 8.92 14.46
N TYR A 181 2.86 8.23 15.08
CA TYR A 181 3.00 6.77 14.93
C TYR A 181 1.85 5.97 15.54
N GLU A 182 1.22 6.44 16.63
CA GLU A 182 0.10 5.74 17.26
C GLU A 182 -1.13 5.74 16.35
N GLU A 183 -1.47 6.88 15.78
CA GLU A 183 -2.56 7.01 14.81
C GLU A 183 -2.22 6.26 13.53
N ALA A 184 -0.98 6.36 13.06
CA ALA A 184 -0.52 5.60 11.90
C ALA A 184 -0.75 4.10 12.09
N MET A 185 -0.32 3.53 13.23
CA MET A 185 -0.53 2.12 13.54
C MET A 185 -2.01 1.73 13.59
N TYR A 186 -2.87 2.60 14.12
CA TYR A 186 -4.31 2.35 14.17
C TYR A 186 -4.90 2.17 12.76
N TYR A 187 -4.67 3.15 11.88
CA TYR A 187 -5.21 3.11 10.51
C TYR A 187 -4.55 2.02 9.65
N LEU A 188 -3.24 1.82 9.75
CA LEU A 188 -2.52 0.76 9.03
C LEU A 188 -2.96 -0.65 9.44
N LYS A 189 -3.40 -0.83 10.69
CA LYS A 189 -4.01 -2.07 11.16
C LYS A 189 -5.38 -2.29 10.52
N LEU A 190 -6.21 -1.24 10.40
CA LEU A 190 -7.51 -1.33 9.74
C LEU A 190 -7.35 -1.68 8.25
N GLY A 191 -6.38 -1.07 7.56
CA GLY A 191 -6.05 -1.36 6.17
C GLY A 191 -5.23 -2.64 5.96
N ASN A 192 -4.99 -3.44 7.02
CA ASN A 192 -4.19 -4.68 6.98
C ASN A 192 -2.78 -4.52 6.36
N ALA A 193 -2.20 -3.33 6.44
CA ALA A 193 -0.90 -2.96 5.86
C ALA A 193 0.26 -3.31 6.80
N ARG A 194 0.59 -4.60 6.91
CA ARG A 194 1.59 -5.13 7.86
C ARG A 194 2.97 -4.49 7.72
N GLY A 195 3.43 -4.23 6.50
CA GLY A 195 4.73 -3.60 6.24
C GLY A 195 4.81 -2.20 6.84
N TYR A 196 3.88 -1.33 6.49
CA TYR A 196 3.80 0.03 7.01
C TYR A 196 3.53 0.08 8.52
N TYR A 197 2.68 -0.85 9.03
CA TYR A 197 2.47 -0.99 10.47
C TYR A 197 3.78 -1.30 11.22
N SER A 198 4.59 -2.21 10.69
CA SER A 198 5.88 -2.57 11.29
C SER A 198 6.86 -1.39 11.28
N MET A 199 6.86 -0.57 10.22
CA MET A 199 7.65 0.67 10.15
C MET A 199 7.19 1.66 11.23
N ALA A 200 5.89 1.95 11.32
CA ALA A 200 5.32 2.85 12.32
C ALA A 200 5.65 2.37 13.75
N TYR A 201 5.51 1.07 14.01
CA TYR A 201 5.85 0.47 15.30
C TYR A 201 7.33 0.58 15.64
N ALA A 202 8.22 0.40 14.66
CA ALA A 202 9.66 0.54 14.89
C ALA A 202 10.03 1.96 15.32
N GLU A 203 9.48 2.97 14.64
CA GLU A 203 9.72 4.38 14.97
C GLU A 203 9.09 4.75 16.33
N PHE A 204 7.86 4.34 16.59
CA PHE A 204 7.22 4.51 17.88
C PHE A 204 8.06 3.92 19.02
N ARG A 205 8.54 2.68 18.86
CA ARG A 205 9.39 2.00 19.83
C ARG A 205 10.72 2.75 20.07
N ASN A 206 11.35 3.23 18.99
CA ASN A 206 12.59 3.98 19.08
C ASN A 206 12.41 5.27 19.88
N LEU A 207 11.35 6.03 19.58
CA LEU A 207 11.02 7.24 20.36
C LEU A 207 10.69 6.93 21.82
N PHE A 208 9.93 5.86 22.07
CA PHE A 208 9.60 5.45 23.42
C PHE A 208 10.85 5.10 24.23
N ILE A 209 11.77 4.33 23.65
CA ILE A 209 13.05 3.99 24.27
C ILE A 209 13.88 5.25 24.52
N GLN A 210 14.00 6.15 23.54
CA GLN A 210 14.76 7.40 23.70
C GLN A 210 14.20 8.27 24.83
N ARG A 211 12.88 8.42 24.89
CA ARG A 211 12.18 9.25 25.89
C ARG A 211 12.33 8.69 27.30
N HIS A 212 12.39 7.35 27.44
CA HIS A 212 12.44 6.69 28.74
C HIS A 212 13.82 6.11 29.06
N PHE A 213 14.83 6.37 28.24
CA PHE A 213 16.17 5.77 28.35
C PHE A 213 16.76 5.91 29.75
N ILE A 214 16.67 7.11 30.35
CA ILE A 214 17.20 7.37 31.69
C ILE A 214 16.57 6.46 32.75
N TRP A 215 15.27 6.17 32.64
CA TRP A 215 14.55 5.32 33.58
C TRP A 215 14.96 3.85 33.41
N PHE A 216 15.26 3.39 32.19
CA PHE A 216 15.79 2.06 31.96
C PHE A 216 17.18 1.90 32.60
N VAL A 217 18.05 2.91 32.45
CA VAL A 217 19.39 2.90 33.04
C VAL A 217 19.30 2.89 34.57
N LEU A 218 18.46 3.74 35.19
CA LEU A 218 18.25 3.78 36.60
C LEU A 218 17.66 2.46 37.16
N GLY A 219 16.75 1.85 36.42
CA GLY A 219 16.20 0.53 36.79
C GLY A 219 17.27 -0.56 36.78
N LEU A 220 18.10 -0.61 35.75
CA LEU A 220 19.21 -1.57 35.68
C LEU A 220 20.24 -1.34 36.81
N ALA A 221 20.61 -0.09 37.06
CA ALA A 221 21.51 0.27 38.18
C ALA A 221 20.94 -0.15 39.53
N GLY A 222 19.63 0.05 39.75
CA GLY A 222 18.93 -0.39 40.96
C GLY A 222 18.97 -1.91 41.15
N ILE A 223 18.71 -2.68 40.09
CA ILE A 223 18.81 -4.16 40.09
C ILE A 223 20.22 -4.59 40.41
N ALA A 224 21.22 -4.02 39.75
CA ALA A 224 22.65 -4.34 40.00
C ALA A 224 23.02 -4.02 41.46
N GLY A 225 22.62 -2.87 41.98
CA GLY A 225 22.84 -2.49 43.37
C GLY A 225 22.18 -3.45 44.37
N ALA A 226 20.94 -3.89 44.08
CA ALA A 226 20.24 -4.87 44.89
C ALA A 226 20.95 -6.25 44.94
N LEU A 227 21.47 -6.69 43.76
CA LEU A 227 22.24 -7.94 43.68
C LEU A 227 23.54 -7.85 44.49
N ILE A 228 24.31 -6.78 44.30
CA ILE A 228 25.56 -6.54 45.07
C ILE A 228 25.27 -6.48 46.59
N TYR A 229 24.21 -5.76 46.97
CA TYR A 229 23.81 -5.68 48.38
C TYR A 229 23.40 -7.05 48.95
N SER A 230 22.67 -7.84 48.19
CA SER A 230 22.24 -9.19 48.59
C SER A 230 23.44 -10.12 48.82
N GLU A 231 24.44 -10.05 47.91
CA GLU A 231 25.67 -10.82 48.01
C GLU A 231 26.52 -10.38 49.18
N TYR A 232 26.67 -9.07 49.39
CA TYR A 232 27.35 -8.52 50.58
C TYR A 232 26.69 -8.98 51.89
N ARG A 233 25.37 -8.94 51.93
CA ARG A 233 24.60 -9.37 53.11
C ARG A 233 24.72 -10.88 53.36
N TYR A 234 24.76 -11.66 52.28
CA TYR A 234 24.96 -13.12 52.35
C TYR A 234 26.37 -13.45 52.93
N ASN A 235 27.44 -12.87 52.40
CA ASN A 235 28.81 -13.07 52.86
C ASN A 235 28.99 -12.63 54.31
N ARG A 236 28.44 -11.50 54.72
CA ARG A 236 28.51 -11.02 56.09
C ARG A 236 27.80 -11.94 57.09
N ARG A 237 26.80 -12.72 56.67
CA ARG A 237 26.16 -13.72 57.52
C ARG A 237 27.03 -14.97 57.73
N GLN A 238 27.88 -15.29 56.82
CA GLN A 238 28.81 -16.41 56.91
C GLN A 238 30.03 -16.09 57.82
N ASP A 239 30.42 -14.81 57.90
CA ASP A 239 31.54 -14.34 58.72
C ASP A 239 31.21 -14.15 60.22
N LEU A 240 29.96 -14.35 60.61
CA LEU A 240 29.59 -14.31 62.03
C LEU A 240 30.07 -15.61 62.71
N PRO A 241 31.05 -15.55 63.69
CA PRO A 241 31.50 -16.72 64.36
C PRO A 241 30.33 -17.40 65.08
N ALA A 242 30.24 -18.71 64.91
CA ALA A 242 29.31 -19.51 65.68
C ALA A 242 29.49 -19.15 67.19
N ARG A 243 28.48 -18.55 67.79
CA ARG A 243 28.46 -18.37 69.29
C ARG A 243 28.69 -19.75 69.90
N SER A 244 29.91 -19.97 70.36
CA SER A 244 30.23 -21.11 71.16
C SER A 244 29.29 -21.11 72.41
N GLY A 245 28.34 -22.03 72.36
CA GLY A 245 27.60 -22.40 73.58
C GLY A 245 28.60 -22.98 74.59
N ALA A 246 28.84 -22.22 75.59
CA ALA A 246 29.50 -22.75 76.78
C ALA A 246 28.46 -22.61 77.89
N ASN A 247 28.06 -23.76 78.33
CA ASN A 247 27.46 -24.14 79.62
C ASN A 247 26.18 -23.47 80.08
#